data_c2d98b41466ab8a45de49324cd50d78a
#
_entry.id   c2d98b41466ab8a45de49324cd50d78a
#
_cell.length_a   1.000
_cell.length_b   1.000
_cell.length_c   1.000
_cell.angle_alpha   90.00
_cell.angle_beta   90.00
_cell.angle_gamma   90.00
#
_symmetry.space_group_name_H-M   'P 1'
#
loop_
_entity.id
_entity.type
_entity.pdbx_description
1 polymer ?
#
loop_
_entity_poly.entity_id
_entity_poly.type
_entity_poly.pdbx_seq_one_letter_code
_entity_poly.pdbx_strand_id
1 'polypeptide(L)'
;MVRMSAEERRESVIRAAMIEFARGGYKGTSTEAIAKRVGVSQPYLFRLFPDKEAIFLAAAWRCCERTTEVFRTASEGLEGEAALHAMGAAYQALIADEPEVLLMQMQMYVAVASAEAGGDREFGETLRAGWMEMYDTTRLALGADVGDTTQFLAYGMLVNVLVSMGFPPDHRVWTGFYESVQPGK
;
A
#
# COMPACT_ATOMS: atom_id res chain seq x y z
N MET A 1 11.33 26.82 -17.66
CA MET A 1 11.22 25.66 -16.75
C MET A 1 10.65 26.15 -15.43
N VAL A 2 9.44 25.71 -15.07
CA VAL A 2 8.85 26.00 -13.76
C VAL A 2 9.70 25.29 -12.71
N ARG A 3 10.17 26.04 -11.71
CA ARG A 3 10.97 25.50 -10.61
C ARG A 3 10.04 24.73 -9.66
N MET A 4 10.21 23.42 -9.53
CA MET A 4 9.46 22.60 -8.58
C MET A 4 9.59 23.17 -7.17
N SER A 5 8.47 23.22 -6.44
CA SER A 5 8.43 23.57 -5.02
C SER A 5 9.18 22.54 -4.17
N ALA A 6 9.47 22.85 -2.90
CA ALA A 6 10.05 21.89 -1.97
C ALA A 6 9.12 20.70 -1.72
N GLU A 7 7.81 20.96 -1.65
CA GLU A 7 6.79 19.92 -1.46
C GLU A 7 6.67 18.99 -2.66
N GLU A 8 6.60 19.53 -3.89
CA GLU A 8 6.59 18.71 -5.11
C GLU A 8 7.83 17.82 -5.22
N ARG A 9 8.97 18.33 -4.73
CA ARG A 9 10.22 17.57 -4.72
C ARG A 9 10.22 16.47 -3.66
N ARG A 10 9.69 16.77 -2.47
CA ARG A 10 9.51 15.79 -1.41
C ARG A 10 8.61 14.64 -1.88
N GLU A 11 7.51 14.97 -2.53
CA GLU A 11 6.56 14.01 -3.11
C GLU A 11 7.21 13.16 -4.20
N SER A 12 8.05 13.76 -5.05
CA SER A 12 8.81 13.02 -6.07
C SER A 12 9.77 12.00 -5.45
N VAL A 13 10.40 12.35 -4.32
CA VAL A 13 11.24 11.42 -3.55
C VAL A 13 10.41 10.28 -2.97
N ILE A 14 9.24 10.56 -2.38
CA ILE A 14 8.35 9.54 -1.80
C ILE A 14 7.93 8.52 -2.85
N ARG A 15 7.48 8.97 -4.03
CA ARG A 15 7.12 8.06 -5.14
C ARG A 15 8.30 7.21 -5.61
N ALA A 16 9.47 7.80 -5.76
CA ALA A 16 10.66 7.05 -6.14
C ALA A 16 11.08 6.04 -5.06
N ALA A 17 10.97 6.42 -3.80
CA ALA A 17 11.26 5.56 -2.65
C ALA A 17 10.29 4.37 -2.60
N MET A 18 9.00 4.59 -2.82
CA MET A 18 8.01 3.52 -2.89
C MET A 18 8.40 2.46 -3.93
N ILE A 19 8.80 2.86 -5.13
CA ILE A 19 9.24 1.94 -6.20
C ILE A 19 10.51 1.19 -5.79
N GLU A 20 11.51 1.87 -5.22
CA GLU A 20 12.77 1.24 -4.82
C GLU A 20 12.56 0.28 -3.64
N PHE A 21 11.82 0.69 -2.61
CA PHE A 21 11.51 -0.17 -1.47
C PHE A 21 10.61 -1.35 -1.83
N ALA A 22 9.66 -1.16 -2.72
CA ALA A 22 8.82 -2.25 -3.23
C ALA A 22 9.66 -3.38 -3.81
N ARG A 23 10.76 -3.05 -4.52
CA ARG A 23 11.67 -4.01 -5.17
C ARG A 23 12.73 -4.58 -4.25
N GLY A 24 13.36 -3.72 -3.46
CA GLY A 24 14.56 -4.07 -2.68
C GLY A 24 14.30 -4.31 -1.19
N GLY A 25 13.12 -4.01 -0.69
CA GLY A 25 12.79 -4.00 0.74
C GLY A 25 13.53 -2.91 1.51
N TYR A 26 13.17 -2.78 2.79
CA TYR A 26 13.77 -1.75 3.66
C TYR A 26 15.30 -1.90 3.76
N LYS A 27 15.80 -3.13 4.01
CA LYS A 27 17.24 -3.36 4.21
C LYS A 27 18.03 -3.31 2.90
N GLY A 28 17.50 -3.86 1.81
CA GLY A 28 18.22 -4.00 0.54
C GLY A 28 18.25 -2.73 -0.32
N THR A 29 17.37 -1.76 -0.09
CA THR A 29 17.34 -0.50 -0.84
C THR A 29 18.37 0.50 -0.30
N SER A 30 19.16 1.12 -1.16
CA SER A 30 20.05 2.23 -0.79
C SER A 30 19.40 3.60 -1.04
N THR A 31 19.73 4.57 -0.21
CA THR A 31 19.28 5.97 -0.43
C THR A 31 19.91 6.60 -1.69
N GLU A 32 21.05 6.09 -2.13
CA GLU A 32 21.66 6.46 -3.40
C GLU A 32 20.81 6.02 -4.60
N ALA A 33 20.25 4.80 -4.56
CA ALA A 33 19.33 4.32 -5.60
C ALA A 33 18.09 5.21 -5.72
N ILE A 34 17.51 5.62 -4.59
CA ILE A 34 16.38 6.55 -4.54
C ILE A 34 16.77 7.92 -5.12
N ALA A 35 17.90 8.48 -4.69
CA ALA A 35 18.40 9.76 -5.19
C ALA A 35 18.64 9.74 -6.70
N LYS A 36 19.23 8.65 -7.21
CA LYS A 36 19.47 8.43 -8.65
C LYS A 36 18.16 8.37 -9.43
N ARG A 37 17.13 7.69 -8.92
CA ARG A 37 15.81 7.60 -9.58
C ARG A 37 15.15 8.97 -9.71
N VAL A 38 15.25 9.82 -8.70
CA VAL A 38 14.70 11.19 -8.69
C VAL A 38 15.55 12.15 -9.53
N GLY A 39 16.81 11.82 -9.78
CA GLY A 39 17.76 12.71 -10.46
C GLY A 39 18.32 13.80 -9.54
N VAL A 40 18.51 13.50 -8.25
CA VAL A 40 19.10 14.40 -7.26
C VAL A 40 20.35 13.79 -6.64
N SER A 41 21.16 14.60 -5.95
CA SER A 41 22.27 14.06 -5.16
C SER A 41 21.78 13.48 -3.84
N GLN A 42 22.47 12.46 -3.31
CA GLN A 42 22.17 11.87 -2.02
C GLN A 42 22.22 12.92 -0.86
N PRO A 43 23.19 13.86 -0.81
CA PRO A 43 23.13 14.93 0.18
C PRO A 43 21.88 15.81 0.06
N TYR A 44 21.34 16.00 -1.15
CA TYR A 44 20.08 16.73 -1.30
C TYR A 44 18.90 15.93 -0.76
N LEU A 45 18.88 14.60 -0.93
CA LEU A 45 17.88 13.72 -0.35
C LEU A 45 17.81 13.89 1.19
N PHE A 46 18.97 13.93 1.86
CA PHE A 46 19.07 14.11 3.31
C PHE A 46 18.73 15.52 3.81
N ARG A 47 18.58 16.49 2.91
CA ARG A 47 17.98 17.79 3.24
C ARG A 47 16.45 17.76 3.33
N LEU A 48 15.83 16.77 2.67
CA LEU A 48 14.37 16.57 2.66
C LEU A 48 13.91 15.56 3.71
N PHE A 49 14.78 14.58 4.03
CA PHE A 49 14.49 13.51 4.99
C PHE A 49 15.74 13.27 5.85
N PRO A 50 15.61 13.19 7.18
CA PRO A 50 16.75 13.04 8.08
C PRO A 50 17.56 11.77 7.84
N ASP A 51 16.90 10.68 7.47
CA ASP A 51 17.49 9.36 7.30
C ASP A 51 16.67 8.47 6.36
N LYS A 52 17.12 7.23 6.17
CA LYS A 52 16.45 6.21 5.34
C LYS A 52 15.11 5.78 5.93
N GLU A 53 15.01 5.75 7.25
CA GLU A 53 13.80 5.37 7.95
C GLU A 53 12.68 6.36 7.69
N ALA A 54 12.94 7.64 7.82
CA ALA A 54 11.97 8.69 7.50
C ALA A 54 11.49 8.64 6.03
N ILE A 55 12.37 8.25 5.10
CA ILE A 55 11.98 8.04 3.70
C ILE A 55 11.07 6.82 3.57
N PHE A 56 11.41 5.72 4.25
CA PHE A 56 10.63 4.50 4.21
C PHE A 56 9.23 4.69 4.82
N LEU A 57 9.16 5.31 6.00
CA LEU A 57 7.90 5.59 6.67
C LEU A 57 7.00 6.51 5.83
N ALA A 58 7.58 7.53 5.18
CA ALA A 58 6.83 8.39 4.27
C ALA A 58 6.31 7.64 3.03
N ALA A 59 7.11 6.74 2.46
CA ALA A 59 6.69 5.91 1.32
C ALA A 59 5.60 4.90 1.71
N ALA A 60 5.73 4.27 2.87
CA ALA A 60 4.74 3.33 3.40
C ALA A 60 3.42 4.03 3.78
N TRP A 61 3.51 5.20 4.38
CA TRP A 61 2.34 6.04 4.64
C TRP A 61 1.60 6.39 3.35
N ARG A 62 2.33 6.86 2.32
CA ARG A 62 1.76 7.17 1.00
C ARG A 62 1.08 5.94 0.37
N CYS A 63 1.63 4.74 0.56
CA CYS A 63 1.02 3.50 0.11
C CYS A 63 -0.33 3.25 0.78
N CYS A 64 -0.43 3.44 2.10
CA CYS A 64 -1.69 3.36 2.85
C CYS A 64 -2.69 4.43 2.39
N GLU A 65 -2.26 5.69 2.29
CA GLU A 65 -3.11 6.79 1.80
C GLU A 65 -3.68 6.50 0.41
N ARG A 66 -2.84 6.01 -0.50
CA ARG A 66 -3.26 5.69 -1.87
C ARG A 66 -4.33 4.61 -1.90
N THR A 67 -4.17 3.56 -1.12
CA THR A 67 -5.15 2.49 -0.99
C THR A 67 -6.45 2.99 -0.35
N THR A 68 -6.35 3.78 0.72
CA THR A 68 -7.49 4.40 1.41
C THR A 68 -8.28 5.33 0.47
N GLU A 69 -7.59 6.14 -0.32
CA GLU A 69 -8.21 7.04 -1.30
C GLU A 69 -8.99 6.26 -2.37
N VAL A 70 -8.40 5.17 -2.88
CA VAL A 70 -9.05 4.29 -3.84
C VAL A 70 -10.33 3.69 -3.26
N PHE A 71 -10.30 3.19 -2.03
CA PHE A 71 -11.49 2.65 -1.37
C PHE A 71 -12.56 3.72 -1.13
N ARG A 72 -12.14 4.89 -0.63
CA ARG A 72 -13.05 6.02 -0.39
C ARG A 72 -13.76 6.46 -1.67
N THR A 73 -13.00 6.66 -2.74
CA THR A 73 -13.54 7.09 -4.04
C THR A 73 -14.47 6.02 -4.63
N ALA A 74 -14.07 4.75 -4.58
CA ALA A 74 -14.86 3.66 -5.15
C ALA A 74 -16.17 3.42 -4.40
N SER A 75 -16.21 3.68 -3.09
CA SER A 75 -17.40 3.49 -2.25
C SER A 75 -18.26 4.76 -2.11
N GLU A 76 -17.92 5.87 -2.76
CA GLU A 76 -18.68 7.12 -2.64
C GLU A 76 -20.15 6.93 -3.06
N GLY A 77 -21.07 7.20 -2.12
CA GLY A 77 -22.51 7.01 -2.33
C GLY A 77 -22.98 5.56 -2.35
N LEU A 78 -22.12 4.60 -2.01
CA LEU A 78 -22.43 3.19 -1.92
C LEU A 78 -22.29 2.71 -0.47
N GLU A 79 -23.02 1.64 -0.13
CA GLU A 79 -22.92 0.97 1.18
C GLU A 79 -23.01 -0.56 1.03
N GLY A 80 -22.53 -1.29 2.04
CA GLY A 80 -22.63 -2.76 2.13
C GLY A 80 -22.04 -3.47 0.91
N GLU A 81 -22.80 -4.39 0.32
CA GLU A 81 -22.36 -5.25 -0.77
C GLU A 81 -21.94 -4.47 -2.04
N ALA A 82 -22.64 -3.37 -2.36
CA ALA A 82 -22.29 -2.53 -3.49
C ALA A 82 -20.94 -1.83 -3.27
N ALA A 83 -20.67 -1.32 -2.08
CA ALA A 83 -19.40 -0.73 -1.71
C ALA A 83 -18.28 -1.78 -1.73
N LEU A 84 -18.53 -2.99 -1.20
CA LEU A 84 -17.59 -4.11 -1.19
C LEU A 84 -17.13 -4.46 -2.61
N HIS A 85 -18.04 -4.63 -3.55
CA HIS A 85 -17.72 -4.96 -4.94
C HIS A 85 -16.96 -3.82 -5.62
N ALA A 86 -17.38 -2.57 -5.42
CA ALA A 86 -16.73 -1.41 -6.01
C ALA A 86 -15.28 -1.24 -5.49
N MET A 87 -15.07 -1.35 -4.19
CA MET A 87 -13.73 -1.30 -3.59
C MET A 87 -12.84 -2.45 -4.06
N GLY A 88 -13.39 -3.66 -4.16
CA GLY A 88 -12.67 -4.83 -4.66
C GLY A 88 -12.19 -4.66 -6.10
N ALA A 89 -13.08 -4.20 -6.99
CA ALA A 89 -12.74 -3.92 -8.39
C ALA A 89 -11.71 -2.79 -8.52
N ALA A 90 -11.86 -1.72 -7.74
CA ALA A 90 -10.93 -0.60 -7.73
C ALA A 90 -9.54 -1.01 -7.20
N TYR A 91 -9.47 -1.90 -6.22
CA TYR A 91 -8.20 -2.44 -5.73
C TYR A 91 -7.50 -3.30 -6.77
N GLN A 92 -8.24 -4.15 -7.49
CA GLN A 92 -7.67 -4.94 -8.59
C GLN A 92 -7.09 -4.03 -9.68
N ALA A 93 -7.78 -2.96 -10.06
CA ALA A 93 -7.26 -1.97 -11.00
C ALA A 93 -6.00 -1.28 -10.46
N LEU A 94 -6.02 -0.86 -9.19
CA LEU A 94 -4.87 -0.24 -8.55
C LEU A 94 -3.61 -1.11 -8.65
N ILE A 95 -3.68 -2.38 -8.25
CA ILE A 95 -2.50 -3.27 -8.24
C ILE A 95 -2.05 -3.69 -9.64
N ALA A 96 -2.93 -3.61 -10.64
CA ALA A 96 -2.57 -3.82 -12.03
C ALA A 96 -1.83 -2.62 -12.62
N ASP A 97 -2.29 -1.41 -12.32
CA ASP A 97 -1.73 -0.16 -12.85
C ASP A 97 -0.51 0.32 -12.05
N GLU A 98 -0.51 0.11 -10.74
CA GLU A 98 0.53 0.53 -9.79
C GLU A 98 1.04 -0.68 -8.96
N PRO A 99 1.73 -1.68 -9.57
CA PRO A 99 2.14 -2.91 -8.88
C PRO A 99 3.10 -2.66 -7.70
N GLU A 100 3.79 -1.52 -7.68
CA GLU A 100 4.62 -1.10 -6.55
C GLU A 100 3.79 -0.83 -5.28
N VAL A 101 2.52 -0.48 -5.38
CA VAL A 101 1.64 -0.30 -4.21
C VAL A 101 1.46 -1.64 -3.48
N LEU A 102 1.14 -2.70 -4.20
CA LEU A 102 1.03 -4.05 -3.63
C LEU A 102 2.35 -4.53 -3.02
N LEU A 103 3.44 -4.41 -3.77
CA LEU A 103 4.75 -4.86 -3.29
C LEU A 103 5.22 -4.05 -2.08
N MET A 104 4.95 -2.73 -2.03
CA MET A 104 5.27 -1.90 -0.88
C MET A 104 4.47 -2.31 0.36
N GLN A 105 3.18 -2.70 0.22
CA GLN A 105 2.41 -3.26 1.32
C GLN A 105 3.08 -4.50 1.90
N MET A 106 3.54 -5.43 1.06
CA MET A 106 4.23 -6.64 1.52
C MET A 106 5.54 -6.29 2.25
N GLN A 107 6.30 -5.33 1.73
CA GLN A 107 7.58 -4.92 2.33
C GLN A 107 7.41 -4.22 3.68
N MET A 108 6.36 -3.40 3.86
CA MET A 108 6.15 -2.73 5.14
C MET A 108 5.81 -3.72 6.26
N TYR A 109 5.06 -4.80 6.01
CA TYR A 109 4.77 -5.81 7.01
C TYR A 109 6.05 -6.52 7.49
N VAL A 110 6.93 -6.88 6.56
CA VAL A 110 8.21 -7.51 6.88
C VAL A 110 9.13 -6.55 7.62
N ALA A 111 9.16 -5.27 7.22
CA ALA A 111 9.98 -4.25 7.86
C ALA A 111 9.56 -4.04 9.33
N VAL A 112 8.25 -3.87 9.59
CA VAL A 112 7.71 -3.74 10.96
C VAL A 112 8.04 -4.97 11.79
N ALA A 113 7.75 -6.18 11.31
CA ALA A 113 8.04 -7.41 12.04
C ALA A 113 9.54 -7.55 12.38
N SER A 114 10.42 -7.14 11.45
CA SER A 114 11.88 -7.17 11.68
C SER A 114 12.34 -6.13 12.70
N ALA A 115 11.76 -4.92 12.69
CA ALA A 115 12.08 -3.86 13.63
C ALA A 115 11.64 -4.24 15.05
N GLU A 116 10.43 -4.74 15.22
CA GLU A 116 9.90 -5.18 16.52
C GLU A 116 10.67 -6.36 17.09
N ALA A 117 11.07 -7.31 16.26
CA ALA A 117 11.96 -8.41 16.69
C ALA A 117 13.32 -7.90 17.18
N GLY A 118 13.77 -6.74 16.69
CA GLY A 118 14.96 -6.01 17.16
C GLY A 118 14.73 -5.11 18.38
N GLY A 119 13.48 -5.03 18.88
CA GLY A 119 13.10 -4.17 20.02
C GLY A 119 12.65 -2.77 19.66
N ASP A 120 12.63 -2.41 18.37
CA ASP A 120 12.16 -1.12 17.89
C ASP A 120 10.63 -1.16 17.62
N ARG A 121 9.86 -0.72 18.61
CA ARG A 121 8.39 -0.66 18.53
C ARG A 121 7.88 0.61 17.87
N GLU A 122 8.64 1.70 17.96
CA GLU A 122 8.26 3.01 17.44
C GLU A 122 8.14 2.99 15.92
N PHE A 123 9.05 2.26 15.26
CA PHE A 123 9.03 2.08 13.81
C PHE A 123 7.66 1.62 13.29
N GLY A 124 7.00 0.69 13.97
CA GLY A 124 5.69 0.16 13.57
C GLY A 124 4.49 1.07 13.86
N GLU A 125 4.60 2.03 14.78
CA GLU A 125 3.45 2.83 15.21
C GLU A 125 2.86 3.69 14.09
N THR A 126 3.71 4.37 13.33
CA THR A 126 3.29 5.18 12.17
C THR A 126 2.55 4.34 11.13
N LEU A 127 3.05 3.14 10.86
CA LEU A 127 2.47 2.24 9.85
C LEU A 127 1.15 1.63 10.32
N ARG A 128 1.06 1.28 11.61
CA ARG A 128 -0.20 0.84 12.21
C ARG A 128 -1.27 1.92 12.15
N ALA A 129 -0.91 3.19 12.36
CA ALA A 129 -1.85 4.30 12.25
C ALA A 129 -2.41 4.45 10.83
N GLY A 130 -1.56 4.42 9.81
CA GLY A 130 -2.00 4.46 8.41
C GLY A 130 -2.86 3.26 8.00
N TRP A 131 -2.52 2.06 8.51
CA TRP A 131 -3.31 0.87 8.30
C TRP A 131 -4.68 0.95 8.96
N MET A 132 -4.77 1.53 10.16
CA MET A 132 -6.03 1.75 10.86
C MET A 132 -6.93 2.74 10.15
N GLU A 133 -6.39 3.79 9.52
CA GLU A 133 -7.19 4.71 8.69
C GLU A 133 -7.84 3.98 7.51
N MET A 134 -7.10 3.11 6.84
CA MET A 134 -7.63 2.26 5.77
C MET A 134 -8.72 1.31 6.31
N TYR A 135 -8.48 0.67 7.45
CA TYR A 135 -9.46 -0.20 8.11
C TYR A 135 -10.76 0.53 8.43
N ASP A 136 -10.67 1.71 9.05
CA ASP A 136 -11.84 2.50 9.45
C ASP A 136 -12.62 3.00 8.23
N THR A 137 -11.93 3.43 7.18
CA THR A 137 -12.56 3.82 5.90
C THR A 137 -13.34 2.65 5.29
N THR A 138 -12.72 1.49 5.22
CA THR A 138 -13.36 0.26 4.71
C THR A 138 -14.57 -0.13 5.56
N ARG A 139 -14.40 -0.11 6.88
CA ARG A 139 -15.46 -0.48 7.83
C ARG A 139 -16.69 0.43 7.70
N LEU A 140 -16.49 1.73 7.55
CA LEU A 140 -17.59 2.67 7.38
C LEU A 140 -18.34 2.44 6.06
N ALA A 141 -17.61 2.19 4.97
CA ALA A 141 -18.21 1.88 3.68
C ALA A 141 -19.04 0.58 3.69
N LEU A 142 -18.66 -0.37 4.55
CA LEU A 142 -19.37 -1.65 4.73
C LEU A 142 -20.44 -1.60 5.83
N GLY A 143 -20.98 -0.42 6.15
CA GLY A 143 -22.06 -0.25 7.13
C GLY A 143 -21.63 -0.52 8.57
N ALA A 144 -20.34 -0.36 8.88
CA ALA A 144 -19.72 -0.63 10.18
C ALA A 144 -19.75 -2.12 10.61
N ASP A 145 -20.02 -3.06 9.69
CA ASP A 145 -19.94 -4.49 9.96
C ASP A 145 -18.50 -4.97 10.09
N VAL A 146 -18.19 -5.62 11.20
CA VAL A 146 -16.85 -6.11 11.50
C VAL A 146 -16.52 -7.39 10.72
N GLY A 147 -17.53 -8.24 10.49
CA GLY A 147 -17.39 -9.49 9.74
C GLY A 147 -17.05 -9.23 8.29
N ASP A 148 -17.85 -8.40 7.62
CA ASP A 148 -17.65 -8.00 6.22
C ASP A 148 -16.31 -7.27 6.04
N THR A 149 -15.97 -6.37 6.97
CA THR A 149 -14.67 -5.68 6.96
C THR A 149 -13.51 -6.66 7.04
N THR A 150 -13.58 -7.61 7.99
CA THR A 150 -12.54 -8.62 8.17
C THR A 150 -12.41 -9.50 6.93
N GLN A 151 -13.52 -9.93 6.36
CA GLN A 151 -13.56 -10.77 5.18
C GLN A 151 -12.97 -10.03 3.95
N PHE A 152 -13.37 -8.78 3.73
CA PHE A 152 -12.84 -7.95 2.65
C PHE A 152 -11.31 -7.80 2.73
N LEU A 153 -10.80 -7.46 3.92
CA LEU A 153 -9.36 -7.30 4.13
C LEU A 153 -8.61 -8.64 4.03
N ALA A 154 -9.20 -9.74 4.50
CA ALA A 154 -8.62 -11.08 4.36
C ALA A 154 -8.51 -11.49 2.89
N TYR A 155 -9.52 -11.24 2.08
CA TYR A 155 -9.47 -11.48 0.63
C TYR A 155 -8.42 -10.59 -0.03
N GLY A 156 -8.34 -9.29 0.31
CA GLY A 156 -7.31 -8.39 -0.19
C GLY A 156 -5.90 -8.89 0.12
N MET A 157 -5.66 -9.36 1.34
CA MET A 157 -4.38 -9.96 1.72
C MET A 157 -4.06 -11.23 0.93
N LEU A 158 -5.05 -12.09 0.71
CA LEU A 158 -4.86 -13.30 -0.11
C LEU A 158 -4.54 -12.93 -1.56
N VAL A 159 -5.23 -11.95 -2.15
CA VAL A 159 -4.91 -11.42 -3.49
C VAL A 159 -3.45 -10.95 -3.55
N ASN A 160 -3.01 -10.17 -2.55
CA ASN A 160 -1.64 -9.66 -2.48
C ASN A 160 -0.61 -10.79 -2.47
N VAL A 161 -0.84 -11.84 -1.68
CA VAL A 161 0.03 -13.02 -1.64
C VAL A 161 0.08 -13.72 -3.00
N LEU A 162 -1.07 -14.01 -3.58
CA LEU A 162 -1.15 -14.76 -4.83
C LEU A 162 -0.54 -14.01 -6.01
N VAL A 163 -0.81 -12.71 -6.12
CA VAL A 163 -0.20 -11.84 -7.14
C VAL A 163 1.31 -11.73 -6.94
N SER A 164 1.77 -11.53 -5.70
CA SER A 164 3.21 -11.44 -5.39
C SER A 164 3.96 -12.74 -5.69
N MET A 165 3.29 -13.89 -5.57
CA MET A 165 3.82 -15.20 -5.93
C MET A 165 3.77 -15.50 -7.44
N GLY A 166 3.17 -14.61 -8.25
CA GLY A 166 3.11 -14.74 -9.70
C GLY A 166 2.13 -15.79 -10.20
N PHE A 167 1.07 -16.12 -9.45
CA PHE A 167 0.02 -17.01 -9.94
C PHE A 167 -0.70 -16.38 -11.13
N PRO A 168 -0.76 -17.05 -12.29
CA PRO A 168 -1.45 -16.53 -13.46
C PRO A 168 -2.96 -16.44 -13.22
N PRO A 169 -3.67 -15.51 -13.90
CA PRO A 169 -5.09 -15.25 -13.66
C PRO A 169 -6.02 -16.45 -13.88
N ASP A 170 -5.63 -17.40 -14.71
CA ASP A 170 -6.37 -18.63 -15.02
C ASP A 170 -6.05 -19.80 -14.07
N HIS A 171 -5.18 -19.60 -13.08
CA HIS A 171 -4.83 -20.65 -12.15
C HIS A 171 -6.00 -20.99 -11.20
N ARG A 172 -6.21 -22.28 -10.93
CA ARG A 172 -7.31 -22.78 -10.07
C ARG A 172 -7.38 -22.14 -8.67
N VAL A 173 -6.30 -21.54 -8.19
CA VAL A 173 -6.25 -20.87 -6.88
C VAL A 173 -7.23 -19.69 -6.78
N TRP A 174 -7.63 -19.13 -7.94
CA TRP A 174 -8.57 -18.02 -8.02
C TRP A 174 -10.04 -18.42 -8.03
N THR A 175 -10.36 -19.72 -8.16
CA THR A 175 -11.76 -20.20 -8.31
C THR A 175 -12.67 -19.71 -7.19
N GLY A 176 -12.21 -19.76 -5.94
CA GLY A 176 -12.99 -19.30 -4.78
C GLY A 176 -13.32 -17.81 -4.77
N PHE A 177 -12.52 -16.97 -5.46
CA PHE A 177 -12.83 -15.55 -5.60
C PHE A 177 -13.98 -15.31 -6.58
N TYR A 178 -14.06 -16.10 -7.65
CA TYR A 178 -15.13 -15.99 -8.64
C TYR A 178 -16.46 -16.54 -8.13
N GLU A 179 -16.44 -17.57 -7.28
CA GLU A 179 -17.64 -18.16 -6.69
C GLU A 179 -18.25 -17.26 -5.62
N SER A 180 -17.42 -16.52 -4.85
CA SER A 180 -17.89 -15.59 -3.81
C SER A 180 -18.49 -14.29 -4.36
N VAL A 181 -18.23 -13.97 -5.64
CA VAL A 181 -18.72 -12.75 -6.33
C VAL A 181 -20.03 -13.01 -7.10
N GLN A 182 -20.46 -14.29 -7.27
CA GLN A 182 -21.76 -14.59 -7.88
C GLN A 182 -22.82 -14.70 -6.78
N PRO A 183 -23.81 -13.76 -6.68
CA PRO A 183 -24.93 -13.96 -5.80
C PRO A 183 -25.69 -15.21 -6.23
N GLY A 184 -25.97 -16.06 -5.25
CA GLY A 184 -26.51 -17.40 -5.32
C GLY A 184 -27.37 -17.77 -6.54
N LYS A 185 -27.02 -18.94 -7.10
CA LYS A 185 -27.99 -19.78 -7.81
C LYS A 185 -28.92 -20.44 -6.83
#